data_6d836939cab551ca80c22baccb7a0653
#
_entry.id   6d836939cab551ca80c22baccb7a0653
#
_cell.length_a   1.000
_cell.length_b   1.000
_cell.length_c   1.000
_cell.angle_alpha   90.00
_cell.angle_beta   90.00
_cell.angle_gamma   90.00
#
_symmetry.space_group_name_H-M   'P 1'
#
loop_
_entity.id
_entity.type
_entity.pdbx_description
1 polymer ?
#
loop_
_entity_poly.entity_id
_entity_poly.type
_entity_poly.pdbx_seq_one_letter_code
_entity_poly.pdbx_strand_id
1 'polypeptide(L)'
;MRAAVVQINSTADRARNLEAAEGQVRAAAADGATLVVLPEKWPLMASGEVLAEGAESITGPAITAARSWASELGITLLAGSFTEHQGHGRPSNTSLLIDPEGEIVATYRKIHMFDVDVGGVSYRESEFEDAGEDVVVAGLAEQRIGMAICYDLRFPELFRALVERGATIFTLPSAFTATTGRAHWEVLLRARAIENQTFVLAAGQVGHAAPKFDSWGHSMIVDPWGRILAGFERGADGYAVADLDFAEQARIRADLPALVNRRPELFTSIRPEQAGRGRAGGGG
;
A
#
# COMPACT_ATOMS: atom_id res chain seq x y z
N MET A 1 -18.53 -1.41 -7.60
CA MET A 1 -17.83 -2.30 -6.64
C MET A 1 -17.75 -1.57 -5.31
N ARG A 2 -18.12 -2.20 -4.21
CA ARG A 2 -18.02 -1.59 -2.88
C ARG A 2 -16.71 -2.00 -2.22
N ALA A 3 -15.86 -1.06 -1.85
CA ALA A 3 -14.54 -1.31 -1.30
C ALA A 3 -14.36 -0.66 0.07
N ALA A 4 -13.55 -1.28 0.94
CA ALA A 4 -13.24 -0.77 2.25
C ALA A 4 -11.72 -0.68 2.48
N VAL A 5 -11.30 0.31 3.24
CA VAL A 5 -9.95 0.45 3.80
C VAL A 5 -10.03 0.40 5.32
N VAL A 6 -9.21 -0.44 5.91
CA VAL A 6 -9.15 -0.64 7.36
C VAL A 6 -8.05 0.24 7.96
N GLN A 7 -8.32 0.78 9.14
CA GLN A 7 -7.38 1.50 9.99
C GLN A 7 -7.31 0.81 11.33
N ILE A 8 -6.12 0.41 11.77
CA ILE A 8 -5.89 -0.20 13.09
C ILE A 8 -4.58 0.28 13.71
N ASN A 9 -4.50 0.18 15.03
CA ASN A 9 -3.26 0.33 15.79
C ASN A 9 -2.67 -1.04 16.10
N SER A 10 -1.83 -1.57 15.22
CA SER A 10 -1.10 -2.80 15.51
C SER A 10 0.05 -2.56 16.47
N THR A 11 0.36 -3.58 17.30
CA THR A 11 1.41 -3.56 18.32
C THR A 11 2.27 -4.83 18.22
N ALA A 12 3.13 -5.07 19.21
CA ALA A 12 3.87 -6.33 19.34
C ALA A 12 3.00 -7.52 19.77
N ASP A 13 1.74 -7.28 20.17
CA ASP A 13 0.79 -8.34 20.53
C ASP A 13 0.01 -8.83 19.33
N ARG A 14 0.44 -9.95 18.76
CA ARG A 14 -0.18 -10.56 17.57
C ARG A 14 -1.63 -10.96 17.77
N ALA A 15 -1.97 -11.52 18.94
CA ALA A 15 -3.34 -12.00 19.20
C ALA A 15 -4.31 -10.82 19.17
N ARG A 16 -3.96 -9.71 19.84
CA ARG A 16 -4.71 -8.47 19.79
C ARG A 16 -4.83 -7.92 18.37
N ASN A 17 -3.75 -7.95 17.60
CA ASN A 17 -3.74 -7.41 16.25
C ASN A 17 -4.65 -8.24 15.31
N LEU A 18 -4.61 -9.58 15.43
CA LEU A 18 -5.49 -10.47 14.66
C LEU A 18 -6.96 -10.22 15.01
N GLU A 19 -7.30 -10.14 16.29
CA GLU A 19 -8.67 -9.84 16.75
C GLU A 19 -9.16 -8.48 16.23
N ALA A 20 -8.33 -7.45 16.31
CA ALA A 20 -8.66 -6.11 15.80
C ALA A 20 -8.87 -6.12 14.28
N ALA A 21 -7.99 -6.77 13.52
CA ALA A 21 -8.12 -6.87 12.07
C ALA A 21 -9.37 -7.65 11.66
N GLU A 22 -9.60 -8.83 12.28
CA GLU A 22 -10.79 -9.66 12.03
C GLU A 22 -12.08 -8.88 12.26
N GLY A 23 -12.17 -8.18 13.40
CA GLY A 23 -13.34 -7.37 13.74
C GLY A 23 -13.65 -6.34 12.66
N GLN A 24 -12.65 -5.63 12.15
CA GLN A 24 -12.84 -4.62 11.10
C GLN A 24 -13.17 -5.24 9.74
N VAL A 25 -12.52 -6.35 9.37
CA VAL A 25 -12.81 -7.06 8.10
C VAL A 25 -14.26 -7.57 8.09
N ARG A 26 -14.71 -8.21 9.17
CA ARG A 26 -16.09 -8.70 9.30
C ARG A 26 -17.11 -7.56 9.28
N ALA A 27 -16.83 -6.46 9.95
CA ALA A 27 -17.71 -5.30 9.96
C ALA A 27 -17.81 -4.64 8.56
N ALA A 28 -16.68 -4.49 7.85
CA ALA A 28 -16.65 -3.97 6.49
C ALA A 28 -17.42 -4.87 5.51
N ALA A 29 -17.26 -6.20 5.62
CA ALA A 29 -18.00 -7.16 4.81
C ALA A 29 -19.51 -7.12 5.10
N ALA A 30 -19.90 -7.00 6.38
CA ALA A 30 -21.31 -6.84 6.77
C ALA A 30 -21.93 -5.55 6.24
N ASP A 31 -21.11 -4.49 6.02
CA ASP A 31 -21.52 -3.23 5.37
C ASP A 31 -21.48 -3.31 3.82
N GLY A 32 -21.30 -4.52 3.28
CA GLY A 32 -21.37 -4.85 1.86
C GLY A 32 -20.09 -4.65 1.08
N ALA A 33 -18.94 -4.48 1.72
CA ALA A 33 -17.67 -4.40 1.02
C ALA A 33 -17.33 -5.78 0.39
N THR A 34 -16.99 -5.76 -0.90
CA THR A 34 -16.54 -6.94 -1.66
C THR A 34 -15.01 -6.95 -1.87
N LEU A 35 -14.35 -5.82 -1.61
CA LEU A 35 -12.90 -5.67 -1.55
C LEU A 35 -12.52 -4.97 -0.25
N VAL A 36 -11.70 -5.60 0.58
CA VAL A 36 -11.22 -5.02 1.84
C VAL A 36 -9.70 -4.94 1.82
N VAL A 37 -9.14 -3.82 2.28
CA VAL A 37 -7.69 -3.57 2.33
C VAL A 37 -7.26 -3.38 3.78
N LEU A 38 -6.37 -4.24 4.28
CA LEU A 38 -5.72 -4.12 5.59
C LEU A 38 -4.47 -3.23 5.51
N PRO A 39 -3.99 -2.64 6.62
CA PRO A 39 -2.79 -1.79 6.63
C PRO A 39 -1.47 -2.58 6.59
N GLU A 40 -0.35 -1.85 6.48
CA GLU A 40 1.01 -2.41 6.49
C GLU A 40 1.35 -3.02 7.86
N LYS A 41 2.02 -4.19 7.83
CA LYS A 41 2.51 -4.91 9.02
C LYS A 41 1.43 -5.14 10.09
N TRP A 42 0.21 -5.38 9.63
CA TRP A 42 -0.95 -5.52 10.50
C TRP A 42 -0.86 -6.65 11.53
N PRO A 43 -0.19 -7.80 11.27
CA PRO A 43 -0.12 -8.86 12.27
C PRO A 43 0.86 -8.57 13.41
N LEU A 44 1.91 -7.78 13.13
CA LEU A 44 2.96 -7.45 14.08
C LEU A 44 3.58 -6.11 13.73
N MET A 45 3.54 -5.15 14.65
CA MET A 45 4.21 -3.86 14.52
C MET A 45 5.17 -3.69 15.70
N ALA A 46 6.49 -3.66 15.40
CA ALA A 46 7.55 -3.63 16.40
C ALA A 46 8.85 -3.05 15.81
N SER A 47 9.98 -3.15 16.54
CA SER A 47 11.30 -2.82 16.00
C SER A 47 11.71 -3.76 14.86
N GLY A 48 12.68 -3.35 14.04
CA GLY A 48 13.14 -4.16 12.90
C GLY A 48 13.63 -5.55 13.32
N GLU A 49 14.35 -5.65 14.46
CA GLU A 49 14.82 -6.92 14.99
C GLU A 49 13.65 -7.85 15.34
N VAL A 50 12.63 -7.33 16.07
CA VAL A 50 11.45 -8.12 16.47
C VAL A 50 10.61 -8.50 15.25
N LEU A 51 10.52 -7.64 14.26
CA LEU A 51 9.84 -7.96 12.99
C LEU A 51 10.56 -9.11 12.26
N ALA A 52 11.89 -9.06 12.17
CA ALA A 52 12.68 -10.10 11.51
C ALA A 52 12.61 -11.44 12.24
N GLU A 53 12.73 -11.43 13.58
CA GLU A 53 12.58 -12.64 14.42
C GLU A 53 11.16 -13.22 14.36
N GLY A 54 10.18 -12.34 14.23
CA GLY A 54 8.76 -12.66 14.16
C GLY A 54 8.25 -12.90 12.73
N ALA A 55 9.09 -13.00 11.72
CA ALA A 55 8.65 -13.21 10.34
C ALA A 55 7.88 -14.54 10.18
N GLU A 56 6.82 -14.50 9.38
CA GLU A 56 5.97 -15.67 9.09
C GLU A 56 6.11 -16.10 7.63
N SER A 57 5.84 -17.37 7.34
CA SER A 57 5.65 -17.81 5.96
C SER A 57 4.25 -17.43 5.43
N ILE A 58 4.01 -17.55 4.14
CA ILE A 58 2.69 -17.37 3.52
C ILE A 58 1.64 -18.40 4.01
N THR A 59 2.06 -19.42 4.75
CA THR A 59 1.19 -20.39 5.43
C THR A 59 1.18 -20.18 6.95
N GLY A 60 1.73 -19.07 7.43
CA GLY A 60 1.76 -18.72 8.84
C GLY A 60 0.38 -18.36 9.40
N PRO A 61 0.28 -18.23 10.74
CA PRO A 61 -1.00 -18.03 11.43
C PRO A 61 -1.80 -16.82 10.92
N ALA A 62 -1.13 -15.68 10.70
CA ALA A 62 -1.80 -14.46 10.25
C ALA A 62 -2.41 -14.61 8.85
N ILE A 63 -1.66 -15.21 7.91
CA ILE A 63 -2.14 -15.39 6.54
C ILE A 63 -3.20 -16.49 6.48
N THR A 64 -3.06 -17.56 7.26
CA THR A 64 -4.10 -18.59 7.39
C THR A 64 -5.42 -17.99 7.88
N ALA A 65 -5.37 -17.11 8.90
CA ALA A 65 -6.55 -16.39 9.38
C ALA A 65 -7.17 -15.49 8.28
N ALA A 66 -6.34 -14.69 7.59
CA ALA A 66 -6.81 -13.82 6.51
C ALA A 66 -7.48 -14.60 5.36
N ARG A 67 -6.93 -15.78 4.98
CA ARG A 67 -7.52 -16.68 3.99
C ARG A 67 -8.89 -17.23 4.46
N SER A 68 -9.00 -17.60 5.74
CA SER A 68 -10.26 -18.04 6.33
C SER A 68 -11.32 -16.93 6.29
N TRP A 69 -10.95 -15.69 6.68
CA TRP A 69 -11.88 -14.55 6.63
C TRP A 69 -12.36 -14.26 5.20
N ALA A 70 -11.45 -14.27 4.22
CA ALA A 70 -11.80 -14.05 2.81
C ALA A 70 -12.82 -15.09 2.34
N SER A 71 -12.57 -16.38 2.60
CA SER A 71 -13.45 -17.49 2.21
C SER A 71 -14.78 -17.50 2.96
N GLU A 72 -14.77 -17.32 4.28
CA GLU A 72 -15.98 -17.30 5.10
C GLU A 72 -16.93 -16.15 4.72
N LEU A 73 -16.37 -14.99 4.34
CA LEU A 73 -17.13 -13.78 4.03
C LEU A 73 -17.43 -13.63 2.54
N GLY A 74 -16.81 -14.45 1.69
CA GLY A 74 -16.96 -14.36 0.23
C GLY A 74 -16.43 -13.04 -0.36
N ILE A 75 -15.33 -12.50 0.21
CA ILE A 75 -14.74 -11.21 -0.21
C ILE A 75 -13.35 -11.40 -0.78
N THR A 76 -12.92 -10.46 -1.62
CA THR A 76 -11.51 -10.28 -1.93
C THR A 76 -10.84 -9.49 -0.80
N LEU A 77 -9.76 -10.03 -0.25
CA LEU A 77 -9.00 -9.40 0.81
C LEU A 77 -7.56 -9.08 0.35
N LEU A 78 -7.22 -7.80 0.27
CA LEU A 78 -5.82 -7.43 0.28
C LEU A 78 -5.36 -7.50 1.75
N ALA A 79 -4.60 -8.54 2.09
CA ALA A 79 -4.15 -8.82 3.45
C ALA A 79 -3.04 -7.87 3.92
N GLY A 80 -3.21 -6.58 3.66
CA GLY A 80 -2.28 -5.52 4.05
C GLY A 80 -0.84 -5.86 3.69
N SER A 81 0.05 -5.84 4.68
CA SER A 81 1.34 -6.50 4.56
C SER A 81 1.79 -7.14 5.87
N PHE A 82 2.77 -8.03 5.76
CA PHE A 82 3.41 -8.72 6.88
C PHE A 82 4.88 -8.95 6.56
N THR A 83 5.68 -9.23 7.58
CA THR A 83 7.08 -9.60 7.42
C THR A 83 7.15 -11.09 7.04
N GLU A 84 7.46 -11.37 5.76
CA GLU A 84 7.49 -12.71 5.17
C GLU A 84 8.86 -13.35 5.31
N HIS A 85 8.93 -14.56 5.88
CA HIS A 85 10.10 -15.41 5.81
C HIS A 85 10.00 -16.37 4.63
N GLN A 86 10.91 -16.23 3.64
CA GLN A 86 10.90 -17.00 2.39
C GLN A 86 11.74 -18.30 2.47
N GLY A 87 12.23 -18.68 3.65
CA GLY A 87 13.09 -19.86 3.84
C GLY A 87 14.59 -19.60 3.61
N HIS A 88 14.94 -18.43 3.09
CA HIS A 88 16.34 -17.99 2.87
C HIS A 88 16.42 -16.46 2.90
N GLY A 89 17.62 -15.93 3.13
CA GLY A 89 17.84 -14.46 3.16
C GLY A 89 17.18 -13.77 4.34
N ARG A 90 17.09 -12.45 4.24
CA ARG A 90 16.28 -11.63 5.14
C ARG A 90 14.81 -11.72 4.75
N PRO A 91 13.89 -11.47 5.68
CA PRO A 91 12.46 -11.42 5.36
C PRO A 91 12.16 -10.25 4.40
N SER A 92 10.98 -10.26 3.80
CA SER A 92 10.45 -9.17 2.98
C SER A 92 9.16 -8.61 3.55
N ASN A 93 8.89 -7.32 3.30
CA ASN A 93 7.59 -6.70 3.57
C ASN A 93 6.62 -7.05 2.44
N THR A 94 5.72 -7.99 2.69
CA THR A 94 4.94 -8.68 1.65
C THR A 94 3.45 -8.43 1.79
N SER A 95 2.80 -8.07 0.69
CA SER A 95 1.36 -7.92 0.55
C SER A 95 0.79 -9.06 -0.29
N LEU A 96 -0.36 -9.60 0.13
CA LEU A 96 -1.04 -10.70 -0.55
C LEU A 96 -2.46 -10.28 -0.95
N LEU A 97 -2.85 -10.58 -2.17
CA LEU A 97 -4.23 -10.51 -2.61
C LEU A 97 -4.84 -11.92 -2.51
N ILE A 98 -5.92 -12.02 -1.75
CA ILE A 98 -6.64 -13.27 -1.47
C ILE A 98 -8.03 -13.16 -2.08
N ASP A 99 -8.43 -14.15 -2.86
CA ASP A 99 -9.75 -14.21 -3.50
C ASP A 99 -10.86 -14.69 -2.54
N PRO A 100 -12.15 -14.66 -2.98
CA PRO A 100 -13.27 -15.10 -2.16
C PRO A 100 -13.26 -16.62 -1.84
N GLU A 101 -12.44 -17.41 -2.49
CA GLU A 101 -12.23 -18.83 -2.21
C GLU A 101 -11.13 -19.03 -1.14
N GLY A 102 -10.45 -17.95 -0.72
CA GLY A 102 -9.33 -17.97 0.23
C GLY A 102 -8.00 -18.33 -0.40
N GLU A 103 -7.89 -18.29 -1.74
CA GLU A 103 -6.64 -18.57 -2.44
C GLU A 103 -5.81 -17.29 -2.65
N ILE A 104 -4.49 -17.43 -2.52
CA ILE A 104 -3.56 -16.31 -2.79
C ILE A 104 -3.40 -16.18 -4.31
N VAL A 105 -3.93 -15.10 -4.88
CA VAL A 105 -3.92 -14.85 -6.33
C VAL A 105 -2.81 -13.88 -6.76
N ALA A 106 -2.23 -13.14 -5.84
CA ALA A 106 -1.06 -12.29 -6.10
C ALA A 106 -0.22 -12.06 -4.85
N THR A 107 1.09 -11.89 -5.07
CA THR A 107 2.08 -11.58 -4.04
C THR A 107 2.91 -10.39 -4.51
N TYR A 108 2.99 -9.35 -3.70
CA TYR A 108 3.84 -8.18 -3.93
C TYR A 108 4.78 -8.00 -2.74
N ARG A 109 6.09 -7.89 -3.02
CA ARG A 109 7.11 -7.53 -2.05
C ARG A 109 7.53 -6.09 -2.25
N LYS A 110 7.56 -5.32 -1.18
CA LYS A 110 7.87 -3.88 -1.20
C LYS A 110 9.20 -3.62 -1.91
N ILE A 111 9.18 -2.74 -2.91
CA ILE A 111 10.35 -2.41 -3.73
C ILE A 111 11.22 -1.36 -3.05
N HIS A 112 10.60 -0.31 -2.47
CA HIS A 112 11.33 0.82 -1.92
C HIS A 112 11.43 0.73 -0.40
N MET A 113 12.64 0.51 0.10
CA MET A 113 12.93 0.42 1.54
C MET A 113 12.93 1.80 2.18
N PHE A 114 12.36 1.89 3.39
CA PHE A 114 12.26 3.15 4.14
C PHE A 114 13.56 3.43 4.92
N ASP A 115 14.59 3.87 4.19
CA ASP A 115 15.89 4.26 4.73
C ASP A 115 16.00 5.78 4.71
N VAL A 116 15.61 6.43 5.81
CA VAL A 116 15.53 7.88 5.90
C VAL A 116 15.91 8.39 7.28
N ASP A 117 16.33 9.66 7.33
CA ASP A 117 16.53 10.44 8.54
C ASP A 117 15.47 11.54 8.57
N VAL A 118 14.44 11.41 9.42
CA VAL A 118 13.33 12.37 9.47
C VAL A 118 12.83 12.59 10.89
N GLY A 119 12.57 13.85 11.24
CA GLY A 119 12.09 14.21 12.57
C GLY A 119 13.07 13.86 13.70
N GLY A 120 14.37 13.78 13.43
CA GLY A 120 15.39 13.36 14.39
C GLY A 120 15.43 11.84 14.65
N VAL A 121 14.70 11.06 13.87
CA VAL A 121 14.69 9.59 13.94
C VAL A 121 15.28 9.00 12.67
N SER A 122 16.17 8.03 12.84
CA SER A 122 16.79 7.25 11.76
C SER A 122 16.00 5.97 11.55
N TYR A 123 15.57 5.72 10.31
CA TYR A 123 14.92 4.49 9.88
C TYR A 123 15.82 3.79 8.88
N ARG A 124 15.99 2.49 9.01
CA ARG A 124 16.84 1.63 8.15
C ARG A 124 16.12 0.29 7.94
N GLU A 125 15.09 0.32 7.10
CA GLU A 125 14.29 -0.88 6.81
C GLU A 125 15.13 -1.93 6.10
N SER A 126 16.04 -1.51 5.21
CA SER A 126 16.95 -2.40 4.48
C SER A 126 17.97 -3.17 5.34
N GLU A 127 18.14 -2.79 6.61
CA GLU A 127 18.99 -3.56 7.54
C GLU A 127 18.31 -4.87 7.96
N PHE A 128 16.97 -4.94 7.90
CA PHE A 128 16.16 -6.04 8.42
C PHE A 128 15.36 -6.78 7.35
N GLU A 129 15.06 -6.15 6.23
CA GLU A 129 14.21 -6.69 5.15
C GLU A 129 14.87 -6.52 3.79
N ASP A 130 14.66 -7.51 2.90
CA ASP A 130 15.10 -7.44 1.51
C ASP A 130 14.01 -6.84 0.62
N ALA A 131 14.42 -6.00 -0.34
CA ALA A 131 13.53 -5.38 -1.31
C ALA A 131 13.00 -6.40 -2.32
N GLY A 132 11.75 -6.19 -2.78
CA GLY A 132 11.20 -6.86 -3.94
C GLY A 132 11.72 -6.28 -5.25
N GLU A 133 11.51 -7.00 -6.34
CA GLU A 133 11.98 -6.60 -7.68
C GLU A 133 10.85 -6.51 -8.72
N ASP A 134 9.62 -6.91 -8.33
CA ASP A 134 8.50 -7.06 -9.26
C ASP A 134 7.45 -5.97 -9.11
N VAL A 135 7.02 -5.40 -10.23
CA VAL A 135 5.81 -4.57 -10.32
C VAL A 135 4.62 -5.50 -10.53
N VAL A 136 3.68 -5.53 -9.58
CA VAL A 136 2.58 -6.50 -9.55
C VAL A 136 1.24 -5.85 -9.85
N VAL A 137 0.53 -6.41 -10.83
CA VAL A 137 -0.87 -6.09 -11.14
C VAL A 137 -1.67 -7.38 -11.22
N ALA A 138 -2.68 -7.52 -10.37
CA ALA A 138 -3.54 -8.69 -10.29
C ALA A 138 -4.93 -8.43 -10.90
N GLY A 139 -5.57 -9.48 -11.44
CA GLY A 139 -6.96 -9.42 -11.88
C GLY A 139 -7.94 -9.46 -10.70
N LEU A 140 -9.03 -8.70 -10.80
CA LEU A 140 -10.17 -8.71 -9.89
C LEU A 140 -11.44 -8.53 -10.71
N ALA A 141 -12.07 -9.63 -11.10
CA ALA A 141 -13.16 -9.64 -12.08
C ALA A 141 -12.74 -8.88 -13.35
N GLU A 142 -13.50 -7.84 -13.75
CA GLU A 142 -13.16 -6.99 -14.90
C GLU A 142 -12.13 -5.89 -14.57
N GLN A 143 -11.72 -5.77 -13.31
CA GLN A 143 -10.81 -4.73 -12.83
C GLN A 143 -9.41 -5.29 -12.59
N ARG A 144 -8.45 -4.41 -12.37
CA ARG A 144 -7.06 -4.78 -12.11
C ARG A 144 -6.50 -3.97 -10.95
N ILE A 145 -5.95 -4.66 -9.97
CA ILE A 145 -5.34 -4.08 -8.78
C ILE A 145 -3.84 -3.95 -8.98
N GLY A 146 -3.33 -2.73 -8.94
CA GLY A 146 -1.91 -2.44 -8.80
C GLY A 146 -1.52 -2.39 -7.33
N MET A 147 -0.52 -3.16 -6.94
CA MET A 147 -0.12 -3.32 -5.54
C MET A 147 1.10 -2.45 -5.24
N ALA A 148 1.04 -1.73 -4.10
CA ALA A 148 2.12 -0.91 -3.57
C ALA A 148 2.05 -0.91 -2.03
N ILE A 149 3.15 -0.61 -1.33
CA ILE A 149 3.22 -0.54 0.14
C ILE A 149 3.88 0.77 0.58
N CYS A 150 3.18 1.59 1.37
CA CYS A 150 3.70 2.68 2.19
C CYS A 150 4.68 3.63 1.47
N TYR A 151 5.98 3.43 1.65
CA TYR A 151 7.04 4.29 1.08
C TYR A 151 7.02 4.34 -0.44
N ASP A 152 6.50 3.29 -1.10
CA ASP A 152 6.25 3.26 -2.54
C ASP A 152 5.44 4.47 -3.03
N LEU A 153 4.58 5.04 -2.17
CA LEU A 153 3.80 6.25 -2.47
C LEU A 153 4.65 7.41 -3.00
N ARG A 154 5.92 7.49 -2.60
CA ARG A 154 6.82 8.58 -3.00
C ARG A 154 7.39 8.44 -4.41
N PHE A 155 7.23 7.28 -5.04
CA PHE A 155 7.83 6.94 -6.33
C PHE A 155 6.75 6.87 -7.42
N PRO A 156 6.49 7.98 -8.14
CA PRO A 156 5.47 8.04 -9.18
C PRO A 156 5.72 7.04 -10.32
N GLU A 157 6.97 6.64 -10.51
CA GLU A 157 7.39 5.67 -11.54
C GLU A 157 6.71 4.32 -11.35
N LEU A 158 6.58 3.84 -10.10
CA LEU A 158 5.89 2.60 -9.79
C LEU A 158 4.41 2.68 -10.18
N PHE A 159 3.72 3.75 -9.78
CA PHE A 159 2.29 3.93 -10.09
C PHE A 159 2.06 4.07 -11.60
N ARG A 160 3.00 4.69 -12.30
CA ARG A 160 2.96 4.77 -13.74
C ARG A 160 3.13 3.39 -14.39
N ALA A 161 4.07 2.59 -13.92
CA ALA A 161 4.25 1.21 -14.39
C ALA A 161 3.03 0.33 -14.09
N LEU A 162 2.36 0.54 -12.94
CA LEU A 162 1.13 -0.18 -12.60
C LEU A 162 -0.02 0.17 -13.57
N VAL A 163 -0.25 1.45 -13.88
CA VAL A 163 -1.32 1.83 -14.81
C VAL A 163 -1.01 1.42 -16.24
N GLU A 164 0.25 1.40 -16.66
CA GLU A 164 0.67 0.87 -17.96
C GLU A 164 0.40 -0.62 -18.10
N ARG A 165 0.43 -1.37 -16.99
CA ARG A 165 0.03 -2.78 -16.92
C ARG A 165 -1.49 -2.96 -16.75
N GLY A 166 -2.27 -1.86 -16.85
CA GLY A 166 -3.72 -1.86 -16.86
C GLY A 166 -4.39 -1.74 -15.50
N ALA A 167 -3.70 -1.35 -14.45
CA ALA A 167 -4.32 -1.14 -13.14
C ALA A 167 -5.42 -0.06 -13.21
N THR A 168 -6.56 -0.37 -12.60
CA THR A 168 -7.73 0.51 -12.43
C THR A 168 -7.93 0.90 -10.97
N ILE A 169 -7.29 0.18 -10.07
CA ILE A 169 -7.28 0.40 -8.62
C ILE A 169 -5.83 0.29 -8.15
N PHE A 170 -5.37 1.21 -7.30
CA PHE A 170 -4.16 1.06 -6.52
C PHE A 170 -4.51 0.73 -5.08
N THR A 171 -3.82 -0.25 -4.49
CA THR A 171 -3.89 -0.54 -3.07
C THR A 171 -2.59 -0.13 -2.39
N LEU A 172 -2.71 0.47 -1.20
CA LEU A 172 -1.58 1.02 -0.47
C LEU A 172 -1.70 0.79 1.04
N PRO A 173 -1.43 -0.44 1.52
CA PRO A 173 -1.17 -0.67 2.94
C PRO A 173 -0.03 0.21 3.43
N SER A 174 -0.19 0.86 4.59
CA SER A 174 0.81 1.83 5.08
C SER A 174 0.93 1.88 6.59
N ALA A 175 2.15 2.15 7.07
CA ALA A 175 2.47 2.62 8.40
C ALA A 175 3.18 3.98 8.30
N PHE A 176 2.52 4.95 7.69
CA PHE A 176 3.09 6.25 7.36
C PHE A 176 3.35 7.07 8.61
N THR A 177 4.57 7.61 8.77
CA THR A 177 4.92 8.37 9.98
C THR A 177 4.09 9.63 10.13
N ALA A 178 3.63 9.95 11.33
CA ALA A 178 2.87 11.19 11.60
C ALA A 178 3.66 12.46 11.25
N THR A 179 4.99 12.42 11.38
CA THR A 179 5.89 13.53 11.04
C THR A 179 5.74 13.98 9.59
N THR A 180 5.69 13.03 8.66
CA THR A 180 5.55 13.33 7.23
C THR A 180 4.10 13.24 6.76
N GLY A 181 3.29 12.44 7.44
CA GLY A 181 1.89 12.18 7.06
C GLY A 181 1.06 13.44 6.99
N ARG A 182 1.19 14.32 7.97
CA ARG A 182 0.46 15.60 8.03
C ARG A 182 0.58 16.44 6.75
N ALA A 183 1.76 16.46 6.14
CA ALA A 183 2.03 17.30 4.97
C ALA A 183 1.93 16.52 3.64
N HIS A 184 2.20 15.22 3.65
CA HIS A 184 2.43 14.47 2.41
C HIS A 184 1.34 13.46 2.08
N TRP A 185 0.70 12.82 3.06
CA TRP A 185 -0.16 11.66 2.87
C TRP A 185 -1.31 11.92 1.89
N GLU A 186 -2.20 12.82 2.22
CA GLU A 186 -3.36 13.15 1.37
C GLU A 186 -2.92 13.67 -0.01
N VAL A 187 -1.97 14.62 -0.02
CA VAL A 187 -1.51 15.23 -1.26
C VAL A 187 -0.96 14.20 -2.23
N LEU A 188 -0.11 13.26 -1.74
CA LEU A 188 0.47 12.22 -2.59
C LEU A 188 -0.57 11.21 -3.06
N LEU A 189 -1.49 10.76 -2.20
CA LEU A 189 -2.56 9.84 -2.59
C LEU A 189 -3.44 10.44 -3.69
N ARG A 190 -3.85 11.69 -3.52
CA ARG A 190 -4.64 12.41 -4.53
C ARG A 190 -3.85 12.63 -5.83
N ALA A 191 -2.55 12.94 -5.72
CA ALA A 191 -1.69 13.05 -6.91
C ALA A 191 -1.63 11.72 -7.67
N ARG A 192 -1.41 10.57 -6.99
CA ARG A 192 -1.40 9.24 -7.63
C ARG A 192 -2.73 8.91 -8.29
N ALA A 193 -3.85 9.26 -7.66
CA ALA A 193 -5.18 9.08 -8.23
C ALA A 193 -5.38 9.92 -9.51
N ILE A 194 -5.07 11.22 -9.45
CA ILE A 194 -5.29 12.18 -10.54
C ILE A 194 -4.41 11.87 -11.75
N GLU A 195 -3.09 11.75 -11.54
CA GLU A 195 -2.13 11.59 -12.63
C GLU A 195 -2.22 10.24 -13.36
N ASN A 196 -2.78 9.21 -12.69
CA ASN A 196 -3.00 7.88 -13.25
C ASN A 196 -4.47 7.59 -13.55
N GLN A 197 -5.38 8.51 -13.22
CA GLN A 197 -6.82 8.37 -13.42
C GLN A 197 -7.35 7.03 -12.89
N THR A 198 -7.00 6.73 -11.61
CA THR A 198 -7.13 5.42 -10.97
C THR A 198 -7.65 5.62 -9.55
N PHE A 199 -8.49 4.70 -9.07
CA PHE A 199 -8.85 4.66 -7.65
C PHE A 199 -7.63 4.36 -6.78
N VAL A 200 -7.56 4.98 -5.59
CA VAL A 200 -6.53 4.67 -4.58
C VAL A 200 -7.20 4.26 -3.29
N LEU A 201 -6.90 3.05 -2.81
CA LEU A 201 -7.35 2.47 -1.56
C LEU A 201 -6.17 2.42 -0.59
N ALA A 202 -6.11 3.38 0.32
CA ALA A 202 -4.99 3.54 1.25
C ALA A 202 -5.42 3.19 2.67
N ALA A 203 -4.97 2.05 3.16
CA ALA A 203 -5.22 1.54 4.50
C ALA A 203 -4.01 1.84 5.40
N GLY A 204 -4.21 2.54 6.52
CA GLY A 204 -3.14 3.03 7.37
C GLY A 204 -3.13 2.46 8.78
N GLN A 205 -1.93 2.17 9.29
CA GLN A 205 -1.72 2.07 10.74
C GLN A 205 -1.93 3.43 11.39
N VAL A 206 -2.43 3.45 12.63
CA VAL A 206 -2.70 4.67 13.39
C VAL A 206 -2.13 4.60 14.79
N GLY A 207 -1.77 5.74 15.36
CA GLY A 207 -1.33 5.85 16.76
C GLY A 207 0.07 5.32 17.00
N HIS A 208 0.39 5.10 18.28
CA HIS A 208 1.72 4.69 18.71
C HIS A 208 1.88 3.17 18.63
N ALA A 209 2.83 2.69 17.85
CA ALA A 209 3.00 1.26 17.59
C ALA A 209 4.38 0.70 17.93
N ALA A 210 5.43 1.48 17.92
CA ALA A 210 6.79 1.05 18.21
C ALA A 210 7.53 2.16 18.96
N PRO A 211 8.64 1.87 19.66
CA PRO A 211 9.25 2.81 20.61
C PRO A 211 9.71 4.13 20.03
N LYS A 212 9.61 4.32 18.69
CA LYS A 212 10.22 5.47 18.03
C LYS A 212 9.30 6.29 17.12
N PHE A 213 8.07 5.85 16.75
CA PHE A 213 7.23 6.63 15.85
C PHE A 213 5.74 6.44 16.06
N ASP A 214 4.99 7.47 15.71
CA ASP A 214 3.55 7.43 15.60
C ASP A 214 3.15 7.30 14.13
N SER A 215 2.20 6.42 13.86
CA SER A 215 1.58 6.25 12.57
C SER A 215 0.49 7.31 12.38
N TRP A 216 0.39 7.85 11.16
CA TRP A 216 -0.48 8.98 10.84
C TRP A 216 -1.96 8.60 10.80
N GLY A 217 -2.29 7.38 10.38
CA GLY A 217 -3.66 6.99 10.10
C GLY A 217 -4.20 7.65 8.83
N HIS A 218 -5.41 8.22 8.93
CA HIS A 218 -6.07 8.89 7.82
C HIS A 218 -6.23 7.98 6.59
N SER A 219 -6.60 6.71 6.85
CA SER A 219 -6.98 5.78 5.79
C SER A 219 -8.05 6.39 4.91
N MET A 220 -7.95 6.27 3.60
CA MET A 220 -8.89 6.89 2.68
C MET A 220 -9.03 6.15 1.35
N ILE A 221 -10.16 6.36 0.70
CA ILE A 221 -10.46 5.95 -0.67
C ILE A 221 -10.55 7.20 -1.53
N VAL A 222 -9.73 7.28 -2.58
CA VAL A 222 -9.67 8.44 -3.49
C VAL A 222 -10.11 8.00 -4.88
N ASP A 223 -10.95 8.80 -5.53
CA ASP A 223 -11.44 8.55 -6.89
C ASP A 223 -10.43 9.04 -7.97
N PRO A 224 -10.62 8.66 -9.24
CA PRO A 224 -9.75 9.07 -10.35
C PRO A 224 -9.68 10.58 -10.60
N TRP A 225 -10.61 11.36 -10.06
CA TRP A 225 -10.62 12.83 -10.12
C TRP A 225 -9.89 13.48 -8.94
N GLY A 226 -9.45 12.67 -7.96
CA GLY A 226 -8.79 13.12 -6.75
C GLY A 226 -9.75 13.52 -5.61
N ARG A 227 -11.03 13.16 -5.68
CA ARG A 227 -11.99 13.34 -4.58
C ARG A 227 -11.82 12.24 -3.55
N ILE A 228 -11.84 12.58 -2.28
CA ILE A 228 -11.89 11.61 -1.19
C ILE A 228 -13.34 11.13 -1.08
N LEU A 229 -13.58 9.86 -1.40
CA LEU A 229 -14.90 9.22 -1.34
C LEU A 229 -15.27 8.82 0.09
N ALA A 230 -14.29 8.32 0.84
CA ALA A 230 -14.41 7.95 2.25
C ALA A 230 -13.04 8.03 2.93
N GLY A 231 -13.00 8.23 4.25
CA GLY A 231 -11.76 8.29 5.00
C GLY A 231 -11.96 8.63 6.47
N PHE A 232 -10.85 8.69 7.20
CA PHE A 232 -10.81 9.03 8.61
C PHE A 232 -10.25 10.44 8.82
N GLU A 233 -10.88 11.21 9.67
CA GLU A 233 -10.39 12.54 10.08
C GLU A 233 -9.39 12.45 11.26
N ARG A 234 -9.48 11.41 12.09
CA ARG A 234 -8.64 11.19 13.29
C ARG A 234 -8.50 9.72 13.67
N GLY A 235 -7.48 9.45 14.49
CA GLY A 235 -6.92 8.17 14.85
C GLY A 235 -7.76 7.31 15.81
N ALA A 236 -8.62 6.47 15.25
CA ALA A 236 -9.18 5.31 15.93
C ALA A 236 -9.14 4.11 14.99
N ASP A 237 -9.22 2.91 15.57
CA ASP A 237 -9.46 1.70 14.81
C ASP A 237 -10.84 1.78 14.14
N GLY A 238 -10.95 1.29 12.91
CA GLY A 238 -12.20 1.33 12.15
C GLY A 238 -12.00 0.95 10.69
N TYR A 239 -13.05 1.15 9.90
CA TYR A 239 -12.99 1.03 8.44
C TYR A 239 -13.77 2.16 7.78
N ALA A 240 -13.36 2.54 6.58
CA ALA A 240 -14.09 3.46 5.72
C ALA A 240 -14.47 2.75 4.43
N VAL A 241 -15.70 2.94 3.94
CA VAL A 241 -16.25 2.23 2.80
C VAL A 241 -16.78 3.20 1.75
N ALA A 242 -16.57 2.88 0.46
CA ALA A 242 -17.12 3.63 -0.66
C ALA A 242 -17.44 2.72 -1.85
N ASP A 243 -18.34 3.19 -2.70
CA ASP A 243 -18.62 2.59 -3.99
C ASP A 243 -17.65 3.14 -5.06
N LEU A 244 -16.98 2.24 -5.78
CA LEU A 244 -16.09 2.57 -6.89
C LEU A 244 -16.88 2.54 -8.20
N ASP A 245 -17.06 3.72 -8.82
CA ASP A 245 -17.76 3.89 -10.09
C ASP A 245 -16.77 3.81 -11.27
N PHE A 246 -16.66 2.64 -11.88
CA PHE A 246 -15.77 2.43 -13.04
C PHE A 246 -16.31 3.04 -14.33
N ALA A 247 -17.61 3.29 -14.43
CA ALA A 247 -18.16 4.03 -15.57
C ALA A 247 -17.70 5.50 -15.53
N GLU A 248 -17.70 6.12 -14.34
CA GLU A 248 -17.13 7.44 -14.12
C GLU A 248 -15.62 7.47 -14.40
N GLN A 249 -14.86 6.45 -13.96
CA GLN A 249 -13.44 6.34 -14.31
C GLN A 249 -13.21 6.30 -15.82
N ALA A 250 -14.00 5.51 -16.54
CA ALA A 250 -13.91 5.41 -18.00
C ALA A 250 -14.24 6.77 -18.68
N ARG A 251 -15.27 7.47 -18.18
CA ARG A 251 -15.64 8.80 -18.64
C ARG A 251 -14.52 9.81 -18.40
N ILE A 252 -13.92 9.84 -17.23
CA ILE A 252 -12.77 10.71 -16.89
C ILE A 252 -11.62 10.47 -17.87
N ARG A 253 -11.29 9.20 -18.15
CA ARG A 253 -10.21 8.83 -19.09
C ARG A 253 -10.51 9.23 -20.53
N ALA A 254 -11.79 9.21 -20.92
CA ALA A 254 -12.22 9.65 -22.26
C ALA A 254 -12.21 11.17 -22.39
N ASP A 255 -12.74 11.90 -21.41
CA ASP A 255 -12.87 13.36 -21.42
C ASP A 255 -11.51 14.07 -21.25
N LEU A 256 -10.61 13.48 -20.45
CA LEU A 256 -9.26 13.97 -20.19
C LEU A 256 -8.23 12.87 -20.50
N PRO A 257 -7.86 12.62 -21.78
CA PRO A 257 -7.04 11.48 -22.17
C PRO A 257 -5.54 11.67 -21.82
N ALA A 258 -5.24 12.02 -20.57
CA ALA A 258 -3.88 12.32 -20.10
C ALA A 258 -2.93 11.13 -20.25
N LEU A 259 -3.43 9.90 -20.05
CA LEU A 259 -2.61 8.68 -20.19
C LEU A 259 -2.23 8.41 -21.65
N VAL A 260 -3.13 8.71 -22.61
CA VAL A 260 -2.91 8.54 -24.05
C VAL A 260 -1.98 9.64 -24.61
N ASN A 261 -2.08 10.85 -24.07
CA ASN A 261 -1.31 12.01 -24.54
C ASN A 261 0.14 12.02 -24.02
N ARG A 262 0.55 11.02 -23.26
CA ARG A 262 1.93 10.92 -22.76
C ARG A 262 2.94 10.74 -23.88
N ARG A 263 4.14 11.21 -23.66
CA ARG A 263 5.28 11.11 -24.54
C ARG A 263 6.42 10.35 -23.87
N PRO A 264 6.23 9.04 -23.48
CA PRO A 264 7.22 8.28 -22.72
C PRO A 264 8.58 8.16 -23.44
N GLU A 265 8.58 8.16 -24.76
CA GLU A 265 9.79 8.09 -25.59
C GLU A 265 10.78 9.23 -25.32
N LEU A 266 10.32 10.36 -24.80
CA LEU A 266 11.18 11.50 -24.48
C LEU A 266 11.93 11.34 -23.16
N PHE A 267 11.52 10.40 -22.30
CA PHE A 267 12.04 10.23 -20.93
C PHE A 267 12.85 8.94 -20.75
N THR A 268 12.84 8.03 -21.72
CA THR A 268 13.57 6.75 -21.64
C THR A 268 15.08 6.88 -21.83
N SER A 269 15.57 8.04 -22.24
CA SER A 269 17.00 8.30 -22.53
C SER A 269 17.75 9.08 -21.46
N ILE A 270 17.14 9.37 -20.32
CA ILE A 270 17.84 10.05 -19.21
C ILE A 270 18.74 9.01 -18.51
N ARG A 271 19.96 8.84 -19.05
CA ARG A 271 21.02 8.06 -18.37
C ARG A 271 21.59 8.89 -17.21
N PRO A 272 21.83 8.27 -16.04
CA PRO A 272 22.43 8.95 -14.88
C PRO A 272 23.82 9.55 -15.12
N GLU A 273 24.51 9.17 -16.19
CA GLU A 273 25.88 9.58 -16.48
C GLU A 273 26.10 11.06 -16.82
N GLN A 274 25.07 11.86 -17.06
CA GLN A 274 25.23 13.27 -17.43
C GLN A 274 25.15 14.26 -16.25
N ALA A 275 24.87 13.81 -15.04
CA ALA A 275 24.81 14.69 -13.86
C ALA A 275 26.18 15.03 -13.24
N GLY A 276 27.30 14.48 -13.74
CA GLY A 276 28.61 14.49 -13.07
C GLY A 276 29.75 15.20 -13.77
N ARG A 277 29.56 15.95 -14.87
CA ARG A 277 30.62 16.77 -15.47
C ARG A 277 30.37 18.27 -15.31
N GLY A 278 30.42 18.73 -14.06
CA GLY A 278 30.69 20.14 -13.76
C GLY A 278 32.09 20.50 -14.29
N ARG A 279 32.14 21.48 -15.14
CA ARG A 279 33.40 22.03 -15.72
C ARG A 279 34.40 22.31 -14.61
N ALA A 280 35.50 21.55 -14.58
CA ALA A 280 36.73 22.02 -13.95
C ALA A 280 37.20 23.20 -14.79
N GLY A 281 37.01 24.41 -14.25
CA GLY A 281 37.53 25.64 -14.84
C GLY A 281 39.04 25.60 -14.91
N GLY A 282 39.58 25.70 -16.12
CA GLY A 282 40.97 26.01 -16.33
C GLY A 282 41.22 27.43 -15.86
N GLY A 283 42.09 27.58 -14.90
CA GLY A 283 42.77 28.83 -14.57
C GLY A 283 44.21 28.66 -14.95
N GLY A 284 44.63 29.39 -15.99
CA GLY A 284 46.03 29.69 -16.28
C GLY A 284 46.50 30.90 -15.50
#